data_d47397bf14b4d8e0c92a5c1c2b7500b0
#
_entry.id   d47397bf14b4d8e0c92a5c1c2b7500b0
#
_cell.length_a   1.000
_cell.length_b   1.000
_cell.length_c   1.000
_cell.angle_alpha   90.00
_cell.angle_beta   90.00
_cell.angle_gamma   90.00
#
_symmetry.space_group_name_H-M   'P 1'
#
loop_
_entity.id
_entity.type
_entity.pdbx_description
1 polymer ?
#
loop_
_entity_poly.entity_id
_entity_poly.type
_entity_poly.pdbx_seq_one_letter_code
_entity_poly.pdbx_strand_id
1 'polypeptide(L)'
;VKRISIVVPVYNEEDNIAHFARSIAGVMAALPYDYELLFVDDGSRDGSREILLELGAADRHVQSIFLARNAGHQIALTCGIDHADGDAVITMDGDMQHPPELLPELIKKWEEGFEIVQTVRLTTEGVSLLKRLTSKYYYRLLNALSDVEIQEGGSDFRLMDRKAVLALRRYREHARFIRGIVGSMGFRKTIVEFVAHERFAGQSKFSLHKMISFALDGILAYSVQPLRAAFYVGMLSALFSVLLFLHVLFETMRGETVPGWSTIVVCCAFFGGMQMMMLGICGEYIARILQEVKNRPLYLIAQDNRQGAAKEEEV
;
A
#
# COMPACT_ATOMS: atom_id res chain seq x y z
N VAL A 1 32.47 -1.61 7.90
CA VAL A 1 31.29 -1.79 8.78
C VAL A 1 30.06 -1.73 7.89
N LYS A 2 29.12 -2.68 8.02
CA LYS A 2 27.86 -2.65 7.29
C LYS A 2 27.01 -1.46 7.77
N ARG A 3 26.24 -0.87 6.85
CA ARG A 3 25.37 0.27 7.13
C ARG A 3 23.90 -0.12 7.05
N ILE A 4 23.11 0.37 7.97
CA ILE A 4 21.64 0.17 8.03
C ILE A 4 20.95 1.50 7.73
N SER A 5 20.07 1.54 6.73
CA SER A 5 19.19 2.68 6.50
C SER A 5 17.84 2.44 7.20
N ILE A 6 17.41 3.40 8.00
CA ILE A 6 16.10 3.40 8.63
C ILE A 6 15.26 4.48 7.97
N VAL A 7 14.26 4.07 7.19
CA VAL A 7 13.40 4.96 6.40
C VAL A 7 12.09 5.22 7.14
N VAL A 8 11.79 6.48 7.35
CA VAL A 8 10.62 6.92 8.13
C VAL A 8 9.85 8.00 7.37
N PRO A 9 8.72 7.67 6.77
CA PRO A 9 7.82 8.67 6.20
C PRO A 9 7.12 9.44 7.33
N VAL A 10 7.03 10.76 7.20
CA VAL A 10 6.39 11.65 8.18
C VAL A 10 5.42 12.62 7.48
N TYR A 11 4.31 12.92 8.13
CA TYR A 11 3.35 13.93 7.69
C TYR A 11 2.60 14.53 8.87
N ASN A 12 2.94 15.77 9.25
CA ASN A 12 2.42 16.46 10.44
C ASN A 12 2.63 15.63 11.71
N GLU A 13 3.88 15.38 12.05
CA GLU A 13 4.33 14.55 13.18
C GLU A 13 5.30 15.32 14.11
N GLU A 14 5.14 16.65 14.22
CA GLU A 14 6.05 17.52 15.00
C GLU A 14 6.27 17.04 16.44
N ASP A 15 5.23 16.46 17.07
CA ASP A 15 5.31 15.95 18.45
C ASP A 15 6.14 14.67 18.60
N ASN A 16 6.27 13.88 17.52
CA ASN A 16 6.83 12.53 17.56
C ASN A 16 8.28 12.46 17.07
N ILE A 17 8.68 13.27 16.09
CA ILE A 17 9.95 13.17 15.35
C ILE A 17 11.17 13.17 16.30
N ALA A 18 11.27 14.14 17.21
CA ALA A 18 12.43 14.27 18.10
C ALA A 18 12.54 13.11 19.10
N HIS A 19 11.39 12.56 19.56
CA HIS A 19 11.36 11.41 20.43
C HIS A 19 11.76 10.13 19.68
N PHE A 20 11.22 9.95 18.48
CA PHE A 20 11.54 8.83 17.61
C PHE A 20 13.04 8.79 17.27
N ALA A 21 13.62 9.90 16.84
CA ALA A 21 15.06 9.98 16.51
C ALA A 21 15.94 9.59 17.71
N ARG A 22 15.63 10.06 18.92
CA ARG A 22 16.37 9.68 20.14
C ARG A 22 16.23 8.20 20.48
N SER A 23 15.04 7.62 20.30
CA SER A 23 14.80 6.20 20.56
C SER A 23 15.61 5.33 19.61
N ILE A 24 15.62 5.64 18.31
CA ILE A 24 16.43 4.94 17.31
C ILE A 24 17.94 5.06 17.63
N ALA A 25 18.40 6.28 17.92
CA ALA A 25 19.82 6.50 18.26
C ALA A 25 20.25 5.67 19.47
N GLY A 26 19.40 5.57 20.51
CA GLY A 26 19.66 4.75 21.68
C GLY A 26 19.81 3.27 21.38
N VAL A 27 18.96 2.72 20.53
CA VAL A 27 19.05 1.30 20.13
C VAL A 27 20.25 1.07 19.22
N MET A 28 20.47 1.92 18.22
CA MET A 28 21.57 1.75 17.25
C MET A 28 22.95 1.93 17.88
N ALA A 29 23.10 2.76 18.91
CA ALA A 29 24.35 2.94 19.63
C ALA A 29 24.86 1.64 20.30
N ALA A 30 23.99 0.67 20.59
CA ALA A 30 24.37 -0.61 21.17
C ALA A 30 24.74 -1.67 20.11
N LEU A 31 24.59 -1.36 18.82
CA LEU A 31 24.81 -2.28 17.71
C LEU A 31 26.10 -1.97 16.95
N PRO A 32 26.81 -2.98 16.41
CA PRO A 32 28.08 -2.81 15.71
C PRO A 32 27.89 -2.39 14.23
N TYR A 33 26.92 -1.51 13.95
CA TYR A 33 26.57 -1.04 12.61
C TYR A 33 26.69 0.48 12.50
N ASP A 34 27.12 0.96 11.34
CA ASP A 34 26.85 2.34 10.96
C ASP A 34 25.38 2.46 10.53
N TYR A 35 24.75 3.62 10.71
CA TYR A 35 23.37 3.79 10.31
C TYR A 35 23.08 5.18 9.75
N GLU A 36 21.99 5.27 9.00
CA GLU A 36 21.32 6.51 8.66
C GLU A 36 19.85 6.42 9.03
N LEU A 37 19.33 7.49 9.58
CA LEU A 37 17.91 7.68 9.86
C LEU A 37 17.37 8.67 8.84
N LEU A 38 16.74 8.16 7.80
CA LEU A 38 16.23 8.92 6.67
C LEU A 38 14.76 9.22 6.84
N PHE A 39 14.43 10.44 7.22
CA PHE A 39 13.08 10.95 7.24
C PHE A 39 12.67 11.44 5.86
N VAL A 40 11.45 11.08 5.44
CA VAL A 40 10.85 11.62 4.22
C VAL A 40 9.59 12.39 4.62
N ASP A 41 9.68 13.71 4.55
CA ASP A 41 8.57 14.60 4.83
C ASP A 41 7.63 14.67 3.61
N ASP A 42 6.40 14.18 3.78
CA ASP A 42 5.36 14.15 2.74
C ASP A 42 4.60 15.48 2.64
N GLY A 43 5.33 16.59 2.66
CA GLY A 43 4.77 17.94 2.54
C GLY A 43 3.99 18.38 3.77
N SER A 44 4.56 18.23 4.96
CA SER A 44 3.99 18.69 6.23
C SER A 44 3.69 20.19 6.24
N ARG A 45 2.72 20.59 7.08
CA ARG A 45 2.28 21.98 7.23
C ARG A 45 2.40 22.49 8.66
N ASP A 46 2.92 21.67 9.56
CA ASP A 46 3.25 21.95 10.96
C ASP A 46 4.76 22.19 11.11
N GLY A 47 5.26 22.16 12.34
CA GLY A 47 6.69 22.33 12.67
C GLY A 47 7.59 21.13 12.34
N SER A 48 7.09 20.09 11.68
CA SER A 48 7.86 18.87 11.35
C SER A 48 9.12 19.17 10.55
N ARG A 49 9.02 20.09 9.58
CA ARG A 49 10.14 20.45 8.70
C ARG A 49 11.28 21.10 9.47
N GLU A 50 10.98 22.07 10.31
CA GLU A 50 11.94 22.80 11.14
C GLU A 50 12.66 21.86 12.08
N ILE A 51 11.93 20.95 12.73
CA ILE A 51 12.49 19.94 13.65
C ILE A 51 13.44 19.00 12.91
N LEU A 52 13.09 18.54 11.70
CA LEU A 52 13.96 17.68 10.88
C LEU A 52 15.26 18.38 10.47
N LEU A 53 15.20 19.65 10.13
CA LEU A 53 16.37 20.45 9.79
C LEU A 53 17.29 20.64 11.00
N GLU A 54 16.74 20.93 12.18
CA GLU A 54 17.49 21.06 13.43
C GLU A 54 18.18 19.74 13.82
N LEU A 55 17.45 18.62 13.75
CA LEU A 55 18.01 17.29 14.06
C LEU A 55 19.13 16.90 13.10
N GLY A 56 18.97 17.15 11.79
CA GLY A 56 20.00 16.85 10.79
C GLY A 56 21.26 17.72 10.96
N ALA A 57 21.12 18.95 11.47
CA ALA A 57 22.25 19.80 11.81
C ALA A 57 22.98 19.34 13.10
N ALA A 58 22.27 18.72 14.03
CA ALA A 58 22.82 18.24 15.30
C ALA A 58 23.42 16.83 15.23
N ASP A 59 22.87 15.96 14.40
CA ASP A 59 23.28 14.56 14.28
C ASP A 59 23.45 14.16 12.79
N ARG A 60 24.68 13.80 12.41
CA ARG A 60 25.04 13.37 11.05
C ARG A 60 24.27 12.11 10.57
N HIS A 61 23.75 11.31 11.49
CA HIS A 61 22.99 10.12 11.14
C HIS A 61 21.56 10.45 10.71
N VAL A 62 21.05 11.63 11.11
CA VAL A 62 19.72 12.09 10.74
C VAL A 62 19.77 12.82 9.40
N GLN A 63 19.03 12.32 8.45
CA GLN A 63 18.93 12.87 7.10
C GLN A 63 17.46 13.09 6.75
N SER A 64 17.18 14.05 5.88
CA SER A 64 15.80 14.36 5.51
C SER A 64 15.65 14.69 4.04
N ILE A 65 14.54 14.23 3.46
CA ILE A 65 14.06 14.57 2.13
C ILE A 65 12.68 15.19 2.29
N PHE A 66 12.45 16.33 1.63
CA PHE A 66 11.17 17.04 1.66
C PHE A 66 10.50 16.94 0.30
N LEU A 67 9.30 16.37 0.26
CA LEU A 67 8.51 16.30 -0.96
C LEU A 67 7.83 17.64 -1.26
N ALA A 68 7.66 17.98 -2.53
CA ALA A 68 7.07 19.23 -2.97
C ALA A 68 5.57 19.34 -2.60
N ARG A 69 4.90 18.21 -2.39
CA ARG A 69 3.49 18.14 -1.97
C ARG A 69 3.23 16.79 -1.29
N ASN A 70 2.12 16.72 -0.56
CA ASN A 70 1.66 15.44 -0.06
C ASN A 70 1.34 14.49 -1.23
N ALA A 71 2.09 13.39 -1.29
CA ALA A 71 1.95 12.35 -2.30
C ALA A 71 1.39 11.03 -1.71
N GLY A 72 1.29 10.97 -0.38
CA GLY A 72 0.78 9.83 0.38
C GLY A 72 1.88 8.92 0.92
N HIS A 73 1.57 8.26 2.04
CA HIS A 73 2.49 7.46 2.82
C HIS A 73 3.32 6.46 2.00
N GLN A 74 2.70 5.69 1.09
CA GLN A 74 3.40 4.69 0.28
C GLN A 74 4.38 5.32 -0.73
N ILE A 75 4.11 6.51 -1.19
CA ILE A 75 4.99 7.27 -2.09
C ILE A 75 6.16 7.86 -1.31
N ALA A 76 5.91 8.45 -0.14
CA ALA A 76 6.97 8.94 0.75
C ALA A 76 7.91 7.80 1.17
N LEU A 77 7.35 6.63 1.53
CA LEU A 77 8.12 5.43 1.82
C LEU A 77 8.94 4.95 0.61
N THR A 78 8.38 5.01 -0.59
CA THR A 78 9.08 4.69 -1.83
C THR A 78 10.26 5.65 -2.05
N CYS A 79 10.06 6.95 -1.86
CA CYS A 79 11.12 7.94 -1.95
C CYS A 79 12.28 7.62 -1.01
N GLY A 80 11.99 7.30 0.25
CA GLY A 80 13.03 6.92 1.20
C GLY A 80 13.77 5.63 0.81
N ILE A 81 13.04 4.60 0.35
CA ILE A 81 13.64 3.35 -0.14
C ILE A 81 14.52 3.61 -1.38
N ASP A 82 14.10 4.48 -2.28
CA ASP A 82 14.87 4.84 -3.48
C ASP A 82 16.19 5.53 -3.14
N HIS A 83 16.24 6.25 -2.04
CA HIS A 83 17.38 7.08 -1.63
C HIS A 83 18.20 6.47 -0.47
N ALA A 84 17.78 5.36 0.11
CA ALA A 84 18.49 4.66 1.17
C ALA A 84 19.76 3.96 0.64
N ASP A 85 20.92 4.16 1.28
CA ASP A 85 22.21 3.65 0.78
C ASP A 85 22.79 2.48 1.59
N GLY A 86 22.10 2.04 2.66
CA GLY A 86 22.54 0.94 3.52
C GLY A 86 22.59 -0.43 2.84
N ASP A 87 23.35 -1.35 3.45
CA ASP A 87 23.40 -2.78 3.09
C ASP A 87 22.06 -3.47 3.36
N ALA A 88 21.32 -2.97 4.34
CA ALA A 88 19.92 -3.30 4.59
C ALA A 88 19.11 -2.03 4.86
N VAL A 89 17.84 -2.07 4.50
CA VAL A 89 16.88 -0.97 4.70
C VAL A 89 15.77 -1.44 5.60
N ILE A 90 15.54 -0.70 6.68
CA ILE A 90 14.41 -0.90 7.59
C ILE A 90 13.41 0.21 7.35
N THR A 91 12.15 -0.14 7.14
CA THR A 91 11.06 0.82 7.01
C THR A 91 10.24 0.84 8.28
N MET A 92 9.92 2.02 8.82
CA MET A 92 9.14 2.19 10.06
C MET A 92 8.22 3.41 9.94
N ASP A 93 7.08 3.37 10.64
CA ASP A 93 6.22 4.56 10.78
C ASP A 93 6.71 5.45 11.94
N GLY A 94 6.61 6.76 11.77
CA GLY A 94 7.08 7.75 12.76
C GLY A 94 6.16 7.95 13.96
N ASP A 95 5.03 7.22 14.07
CA ASP A 95 3.99 7.40 15.10
C ASP A 95 4.24 6.63 16.41
N MET A 96 5.45 6.05 16.58
CA MET A 96 5.88 5.24 17.73
C MET A 96 5.09 3.94 17.95
N GLN A 97 4.24 3.50 17.01
CA GLN A 97 3.57 2.20 17.12
C GLN A 97 4.50 1.02 16.81
N HIS A 98 5.57 1.26 16.08
CA HIS A 98 6.62 0.30 15.77
C HIS A 98 7.73 0.39 16.84
N PRO A 99 7.92 -0.65 17.69
CA PRO A 99 8.90 -0.61 18.75
C PRO A 99 10.34 -0.64 18.21
N PRO A 100 11.18 0.39 18.50
CA PRO A 100 12.58 0.41 18.08
C PRO A 100 13.40 -0.75 18.65
N GLU A 101 12.98 -1.33 19.77
CA GLU A 101 13.61 -2.45 20.45
C GLU A 101 13.63 -3.73 19.61
N LEU A 102 12.82 -3.80 18.55
CA LEU A 102 12.82 -4.92 17.59
C LEU A 102 13.95 -4.83 16.56
N LEU A 103 14.60 -3.68 16.38
CA LEU A 103 15.66 -3.51 15.39
C LEU A 103 16.77 -4.58 15.51
N PRO A 104 17.29 -4.90 16.72
CA PRO A 104 18.29 -5.95 16.87
C PRO A 104 17.82 -7.33 16.40
N GLU A 105 16.55 -7.68 16.63
CA GLU A 105 15.99 -8.95 16.18
C GLU A 105 15.85 -9.02 14.67
N LEU A 106 15.37 -7.95 14.03
CA LEU A 106 15.28 -7.85 12.57
C LEU A 106 16.66 -8.00 11.92
N ILE A 107 17.67 -7.30 12.46
CA ILE A 107 19.05 -7.36 11.98
C ILE A 107 19.64 -8.77 12.17
N LYS A 108 19.40 -9.41 13.30
CA LYS A 108 19.82 -10.80 13.55
C LYS A 108 19.23 -11.77 12.51
N LYS A 109 17.95 -11.62 12.17
CA LYS A 109 17.31 -12.43 11.13
C LYS A 109 17.93 -12.21 9.77
N TRP A 110 18.27 -10.97 9.44
CA TRP A 110 19.01 -10.65 8.22
C TRP A 110 20.40 -11.29 8.19
N GLU A 111 21.14 -11.29 9.30
CA GLU A 111 22.43 -11.98 9.43
C GLU A 111 22.32 -13.51 9.29
N GLU A 112 21.18 -14.12 9.67
CA GLU A 112 20.85 -15.51 9.43
C GLU A 112 20.62 -15.82 7.94
N GLY A 113 20.67 -14.80 7.06
CA GLY A 113 20.56 -14.91 5.60
C GLY A 113 19.15 -14.75 5.05
N PHE A 114 18.19 -14.23 5.84
CA PHE A 114 16.90 -13.82 5.32
C PHE A 114 17.01 -12.46 4.61
N GLU A 115 16.50 -12.40 3.39
CA GLU A 115 16.58 -11.19 2.55
C GLU A 115 15.44 -10.21 2.85
N ILE A 116 14.34 -10.71 3.40
CA ILE A 116 13.19 -9.90 3.86
C ILE A 116 12.76 -10.40 5.24
N VAL A 117 12.76 -9.51 6.23
CA VAL A 117 12.23 -9.77 7.56
C VAL A 117 10.97 -8.93 7.72
N GLN A 118 9.82 -9.59 7.58
CA GLN A 118 8.51 -8.95 7.68
C GLN A 118 8.04 -8.94 9.12
N THR A 119 7.55 -7.81 9.63
CA THR A 119 6.88 -7.82 10.91
C THR A 119 5.37 -8.02 10.78
N VAL A 120 4.79 -8.73 11.74
CA VAL A 120 3.36 -8.98 11.86
C VAL A 120 2.89 -8.49 13.21
N ARG A 121 1.92 -7.59 13.18
CA ARG A 121 1.30 -7.06 14.40
C ARG A 121 0.37 -8.12 14.99
N LEU A 122 0.67 -8.57 16.21
CA LEU A 122 -0.24 -9.37 16.99
C LEU A 122 -1.47 -8.55 17.35
N THR A 123 -2.65 -9.14 17.20
CA THR A 123 -3.92 -8.48 17.54
C THR A 123 -3.96 -8.22 19.03
N THR A 124 -3.98 -6.96 19.45
CA THR A 124 -4.13 -6.56 20.85
C THR A 124 -5.44 -7.13 21.42
N GLU A 125 -5.43 -7.64 22.64
CA GLU A 125 -6.64 -8.01 23.38
C GLU A 125 -7.59 -6.82 23.44
N GLY A 126 -8.88 -7.04 23.11
CA GLY A 126 -9.89 -5.96 23.11
C GLY A 126 -10.53 -5.64 21.78
N VAL A 127 -10.07 -6.24 20.68
CA VAL A 127 -10.73 -6.05 19.36
C VAL A 127 -12.05 -6.83 19.35
N SER A 128 -13.17 -6.12 19.10
CA SER A 128 -14.51 -6.71 18.97
C SER A 128 -14.49 -7.93 18.03
N LEU A 129 -15.17 -9.03 18.42
CA LEU A 129 -15.31 -10.25 17.61
C LEU A 129 -15.80 -9.93 16.18
N LEU A 130 -16.70 -8.97 16.04
CA LEU A 130 -17.21 -8.54 14.74
C LEU A 130 -16.09 -7.96 13.86
N LYS A 131 -15.22 -7.12 14.42
CA LYS A 131 -14.08 -6.52 13.70
C LYS A 131 -13.04 -7.58 13.31
N ARG A 132 -12.83 -8.57 14.14
CA ARG A 132 -11.94 -9.71 13.88
C ARG A 132 -12.48 -10.61 12.75
N LEU A 133 -13.78 -10.91 12.76
CA LEU A 133 -14.42 -11.69 11.70
C LEU A 133 -14.42 -10.94 10.36
N THR A 134 -14.79 -9.67 10.36
CA THR A 134 -14.80 -8.84 9.13
C THR A 134 -13.40 -8.68 8.54
N SER A 135 -12.37 -8.49 9.36
CA SER A 135 -10.97 -8.45 8.92
C SER A 135 -10.55 -9.78 8.28
N LYS A 136 -10.84 -10.91 8.94
CA LYS A 136 -10.51 -12.24 8.41
C LYS A 136 -11.20 -12.55 7.08
N TYR A 137 -12.50 -12.23 6.96
CA TYR A 137 -13.22 -12.37 5.68
C TYR A 137 -12.68 -11.43 4.60
N TYR A 138 -12.32 -10.21 4.97
CA TYR A 138 -11.71 -9.25 4.06
C TYR A 138 -10.40 -9.77 3.48
N TYR A 139 -9.44 -10.21 4.31
CA TYR A 139 -8.17 -10.75 3.82
C TYR A 139 -8.34 -12.05 3.03
N ARG A 140 -9.30 -12.90 3.42
CA ARG A 140 -9.60 -14.12 2.67
C ARG A 140 -10.17 -13.80 1.29
N LEU A 141 -11.08 -12.82 1.18
CA LEU A 141 -11.63 -12.36 -0.09
C LEU A 141 -10.53 -11.68 -0.94
N LEU A 142 -9.72 -10.84 -0.33
CA LEU A 142 -8.62 -10.15 -1.01
C LEU A 142 -7.62 -11.18 -1.58
N ASN A 143 -7.20 -12.16 -0.79
CA ASN A 143 -6.29 -13.21 -1.25
C ASN A 143 -6.91 -14.17 -2.28
N ALA A 144 -8.23 -14.41 -2.23
CA ALA A 144 -8.93 -15.20 -3.23
C ALA A 144 -9.08 -14.45 -4.57
N LEU A 145 -9.13 -13.12 -4.53
CA LEU A 145 -9.30 -12.26 -5.71
C LEU A 145 -7.96 -11.68 -6.22
N SER A 146 -6.90 -11.72 -5.42
CA SER A 146 -5.58 -11.20 -5.76
C SER A 146 -4.63 -12.33 -6.18
N ASP A 147 -3.79 -12.06 -7.16
CA ASP A 147 -2.72 -12.97 -7.57
C ASP A 147 -1.51 -12.95 -6.59
N VAL A 148 -1.58 -12.11 -5.54
CA VAL A 148 -0.54 -11.94 -4.53
C VAL A 148 -1.08 -12.27 -3.15
N GLU A 149 -0.38 -13.14 -2.42
CA GLU A 149 -0.73 -13.49 -1.04
C GLU A 149 -0.37 -12.35 -0.09
N ILE A 150 -1.41 -11.69 0.43
CA ILE A 150 -1.28 -10.59 1.38
C ILE A 150 -1.42 -11.14 2.80
N GLN A 151 -0.36 -10.99 3.60
CA GLN A 151 -0.35 -11.49 4.96
C GLN A 151 -1.24 -10.66 5.88
N GLU A 152 -2.15 -11.32 6.61
CA GLU A 152 -2.99 -10.69 7.62
C GLU A 152 -2.11 -10.08 8.72
N GLY A 153 -2.37 -8.83 9.09
CA GLY A 153 -1.57 -8.13 10.12
C GLY A 153 -0.18 -7.67 9.67
N GLY A 154 0.18 -7.85 8.39
CA GLY A 154 1.46 -7.38 7.87
C GLY A 154 1.61 -5.87 8.04
N SER A 155 2.74 -5.44 8.60
CA SER A 155 3.09 -4.03 8.81
C SER A 155 4.00 -3.50 7.70
N ASP A 156 4.08 -2.19 7.54
CA ASP A 156 5.13 -1.54 6.73
C ASP A 156 6.47 -1.49 7.47
N PHE A 157 6.50 -1.89 8.74
CA PHE A 157 7.71 -2.16 9.49
C PHE A 157 8.36 -3.47 9.02
N ARG A 158 9.48 -3.36 8.32
CA ARG A 158 10.21 -4.52 7.78
C ARG A 158 11.67 -4.18 7.54
N LEU A 159 12.53 -5.21 7.52
CA LEU A 159 13.88 -5.10 7.04
C LEU A 159 13.99 -5.77 5.67
N MET A 160 14.70 -5.14 4.76
CA MET A 160 15.00 -5.65 3.41
C MET A 160 16.51 -5.56 3.14
N ASP A 161 17.09 -6.67 2.69
CA ASP A 161 18.45 -6.69 2.17
C ASP A 161 18.61 -5.78 0.95
N ARG A 162 19.81 -5.30 0.70
CA ARG A 162 20.11 -4.45 -0.46
C ARG A 162 19.62 -5.03 -1.78
N LYS A 163 19.71 -6.35 -1.97
CA LYS A 163 19.21 -7.02 -3.18
C LYS A 163 17.71 -6.88 -3.33
N ALA A 164 16.96 -7.05 -2.25
CA ALA A 164 15.51 -6.89 -2.24
C ALA A 164 15.12 -5.43 -2.50
N VAL A 165 15.85 -4.47 -1.91
CA VAL A 165 15.67 -3.04 -2.15
C VAL A 165 15.91 -2.69 -3.61
N LEU A 166 17.01 -3.13 -4.21
CA LEU A 166 17.31 -2.88 -5.63
C LEU A 166 16.27 -3.50 -6.56
N ALA A 167 15.72 -4.66 -6.22
CA ALA A 167 14.62 -5.25 -6.96
C ALA A 167 13.34 -4.41 -6.81
N LEU A 168 12.99 -3.98 -5.58
CA LEU A 168 11.81 -3.16 -5.30
C LEU A 168 11.84 -1.81 -6.05
N ARG A 169 13.02 -1.19 -6.18
CA ARG A 169 13.23 0.06 -6.94
C ARG A 169 12.87 -0.06 -8.43
N ARG A 170 12.84 -1.28 -8.98
CA ARG A 170 12.46 -1.52 -10.39
C ARG A 170 10.95 -1.52 -10.61
N TYR A 171 10.17 -1.70 -9.56
CA TYR A 171 8.71 -1.62 -9.63
C TYR A 171 8.32 -0.13 -9.55
N ARG A 172 7.70 0.40 -10.60
CA ARG A 172 7.36 1.84 -10.72
C ARG A 172 5.85 2.06 -10.89
N GLU A 173 5.04 1.12 -10.42
CA GLU A 173 3.58 1.23 -10.44
C GLU A 173 3.11 2.47 -9.69
N HIS A 174 2.15 3.22 -10.27
CA HIS A 174 1.55 4.38 -9.63
C HIS A 174 0.63 3.99 -8.47
N ALA A 175 -0.10 2.88 -8.64
CA ALA A 175 -0.91 2.29 -7.57
C ALA A 175 -0.01 1.52 -6.58
N ARG A 176 0.85 2.25 -5.82
CA ARG A 176 1.83 1.65 -4.90
C ARG A 176 1.17 0.91 -3.75
N PHE A 177 1.42 -0.39 -3.69
CA PHE A 177 1.10 -1.23 -2.53
C PHE A 177 2.32 -2.08 -2.19
N ILE A 178 3.27 -1.48 -1.47
CA ILE A 178 4.60 -2.06 -1.20
C ILE A 178 4.49 -3.44 -0.56
N ARG A 179 3.49 -3.69 0.30
CA ARG A 179 3.27 -5.01 0.93
C ARG A 179 3.00 -6.11 -0.10
N GLY A 180 2.18 -5.81 -1.11
CA GLY A 180 1.89 -6.73 -2.20
C GLY A 180 3.11 -6.98 -3.08
N ILE A 181 3.82 -5.92 -3.48
CA ILE A 181 5.04 -6.04 -4.29
C ILE A 181 6.08 -6.88 -3.56
N VAL A 182 6.40 -6.56 -2.30
CA VAL A 182 7.36 -7.31 -1.47
C VAL A 182 6.91 -8.76 -1.28
N GLY A 183 5.60 -9.00 -1.15
CA GLY A 183 5.01 -10.33 -1.09
C GLY A 183 5.33 -11.20 -2.31
N SER A 184 5.31 -10.61 -3.52
CA SER A 184 5.49 -11.29 -4.80
C SER A 184 6.95 -11.49 -5.24
N MET A 185 7.92 -10.81 -4.61
CA MET A 185 9.31 -10.77 -5.09
C MET A 185 10.09 -12.07 -4.98
N GLY A 186 9.58 -13.11 -4.29
CA GLY A 186 10.20 -14.44 -4.23
C GLY A 186 11.52 -14.55 -3.45
N PHE A 187 11.95 -13.51 -2.72
CA PHE A 187 13.12 -13.52 -1.85
C PHE A 187 12.89 -14.40 -0.61
N ARG A 188 13.98 -14.85 0.01
CA ARG A 188 13.93 -15.62 1.26
C ARG A 188 13.42 -14.74 2.40
N LYS A 189 12.20 -15.05 2.89
CA LYS A 189 11.52 -14.24 3.93
C LYS A 189 11.31 -14.99 5.23
N THR A 190 11.27 -14.21 6.32
CA THR A 190 10.84 -14.65 7.64
C THR A 190 9.92 -13.62 8.27
N ILE A 191 9.27 -14.02 9.36
CA ILE A 191 8.32 -13.21 10.09
C ILE A 191 8.85 -12.99 11.50
N VAL A 192 8.68 -11.77 12.01
CA VAL A 192 8.85 -11.41 13.42
C VAL A 192 7.54 -10.82 13.90
N GLU A 193 6.98 -11.42 14.95
CA GLU A 193 5.74 -10.95 15.54
C GLU A 193 6.02 -9.87 16.58
N PHE A 194 5.16 -8.84 16.63
CA PHE A 194 5.27 -7.79 17.63
C PHE A 194 3.92 -7.33 18.16
N VAL A 195 3.94 -6.82 19.38
CA VAL A 195 2.81 -6.10 19.98
C VAL A 195 3.05 -4.60 19.74
N ALA A 196 2.10 -3.97 19.05
CA ALA A 196 2.23 -2.53 18.80
C ALA A 196 2.04 -1.74 20.09
N HIS A 197 2.87 -0.72 20.28
CA HIS A 197 2.68 0.26 21.36
C HIS A 197 1.41 1.09 21.13
N GLU A 198 0.86 1.64 22.20
CA GLU A 198 -0.17 2.67 22.07
C GLU A 198 0.43 3.90 21.39
N ARG A 199 -0.36 4.58 20.54
CA ARG A 199 0.07 5.83 19.91
C ARG A 199 0.43 6.86 20.97
N PHE A 200 1.59 7.45 20.83
CA PHE A 200 2.04 8.52 21.74
C PHE A 200 1.16 9.78 21.63
N ALA A 201 0.74 10.11 20.38
CA ALA A 201 -0.17 11.22 20.08
C ALA A 201 -1.01 10.94 18.82
N GLY A 202 -2.20 11.54 18.73
CA GLY A 202 -3.06 11.52 17.54
C GLY A 202 -4.26 10.56 17.63
N GLN A 203 -5.32 10.85 16.83
CA GLN A 203 -6.52 10.02 16.71
C GLN A 203 -6.56 9.29 15.38
N SER A 204 -7.05 8.04 15.37
CA SER A 204 -7.28 7.28 14.15
C SER A 204 -8.36 7.94 13.28
N LYS A 205 -7.98 8.42 12.10
CA LYS A 205 -8.89 9.07 11.11
C LYS A 205 -9.53 8.07 10.13
N PHE A 206 -9.58 6.76 10.45
CA PHE A 206 -10.14 5.74 9.56
C PHE A 206 -11.66 5.67 9.67
N SER A 207 -12.37 6.19 8.66
CA SER A 207 -13.81 6.00 8.50
C SER A 207 -14.11 4.72 7.71
N LEU A 208 -15.32 4.15 7.89
CA LEU A 208 -15.78 2.95 7.16
C LEU A 208 -15.73 3.15 5.64
N HIS A 209 -16.06 4.36 5.17
CA HIS A 209 -15.98 4.74 3.75
C HIS A 209 -14.54 4.65 3.21
N LYS A 210 -13.56 5.13 3.96
CA LYS A 210 -12.14 5.00 3.59
C LYS A 210 -11.67 3.55 3.54
N MET A 211 -12.17 2.69 4.44
CA MET A 211 -11.86 1.26 4.43
C MET A 211 -12.39 0.57 3.17
N ILE A 212 -13.64 0.87 2.76
CA ILE A 212 -14.24 0.29 1.54
C ILE A 212 -13.51 0.80 0.30
N SER A 213 -13.21 2.09 0.21
CA SER A 213 -12.45 2.66 -0.90
C SER A 213 -11.08 1.99 -1.02
N PHE A 214 -10.34 1.88 0.08
CA PHE A 214 -9.03 1.23 0.11
C PHE A 214 -9.11 -0.26 -0.30
N ALA A 215 -10.19 -0.95 0.08
CA ALA A 215 -10.43 -2.33 -0.32
C ALA A 215 -10.66 -2.46 -1.83
N LEU A 216 -11.51 -1.61 -2.39
CA LEU A 216 -11.78 -1.58 -3.83
C LEU A 216 -10.53 -1.23 -4.62
N ASP A 217 -9.78 -0.23 -4.16
CA ASP A 217 -8.50 0.15 -4.79
C ASP A 217 -7.50 -1.00 -4.80
N GLY A 218 -7.39 -1.74 -3.68
CA GLY A 218 -6.54 -2.93 -3.59
C GLY A 218 -6.97 -4.05 -4.56
N ILE A 219 -8.28 -4.36 -4.60
CA ILE A 219 -8.82 -5.39 -5.51
C ILE A 219 -8.59 -5.00 -6.97
N LEU A 220 -8.92 -3.77 -7.35
CA LEU A 220 -8.78 -3.30 -8.72
C LEU A 220 -7.32 -3.11 -9.15
N ALA A 221 -6.39 -2.88 -8.21
CA ALA A 221 -4.96 -2.75 -8.51
C ALA A 221 -4.27 -4.11 -8.77
N TYR A 222 -4.69 -5.17 -8.05
CA TYR A 222 -3.99 -6.45 -8.03
C TYR A 222 -4.83 -7.62 -8.52
N SER A 223 -6.02 -7.37 -9.08
CA SER A 223 -6.91 -8.42 -9.54
C SER A 223 -7.60 -8.05 -10.85
N VAL A 224 -7.58 -8.96 -11.79
CA VAL A 224 -8.39 -8.91 -13.02
C VAL A 224 -9.74 -9.63 -12.85
N GLN A 225 -10.01 -10.17 -11.66
CA GLN A 225 -11.24 -10.94 -11.39
C GLN A 225 -12.54 -10.13 -11.58
N PRO A 226 -12.63 -8.83 -11.16
CA PRO A 226 -13.82 -8.03 -11.44
C PRO A 226 -14.12 -7.89 -12.93
N LEU A 227 -13.07 -7.78 -13.77
CA LEU A 227 -13.23 -7.72 -15.23
C LEU A 227 -13.70 -9.07 -15.80
N ARG A 228 -13.14 -10.19 -15.30
CA ARG A 228 -13.60 -11.54 -15.66
C ARG A 228 -15.03 -11.79 -15.21
N ALA A 229 -15.40 -11.37 -14.00
CA ALA A 229 -16.78 -11.47 -13.50
C ALA A 229 -17.76 -10.70 -14.41
N ALA A 230 -17.41 -9.49 -14.82
CA ALA A 230 -18.21 -8.72 -15.78
C ALA A 230 -18.40 -9.47 -17.10
N PHE A 231 -17.35 -10.12 -17.61
CA PHE A 231 -17.44 -10.96 -18.81
C PHE A 231 -18.39 -12.16 -18.64
N TYR A 232 -18.29 -12.90 -17.52
CA TYR A 232 -19.18 -14.05 -17.26
C TYR A 232 -20.64 -13.63 -17.08
N VAL A 233 -20.89 -12.51 -16.40
CA VAL A 233 -22.23 -11.94 -16.26
C VAL A 233 -22.79 -11.53 -17.63
N GLY A 234 -21.97 -10.94 -18.49
CA GLY A 234 -22.34 -10.62 -19.87
C GLY A 234 -22.69 -11.86 -20.69
N MET A 235 -21.91 -12.91 -20.58
CA MET A 235 -22.15 -14.18 -21.27
C MET A 235 -23.44 -14.86 -20.80
N LEU A 236 -23.71 -14.87 -19.48
CA LEU A 236 -24.97 -15.36 -18.92
C LEU A 236 -26.17 -14.55 -19.41
N SER A 237 -26.05 -13.21 -19.45
CA SER A 237 -27.09 -12.33 -19.99
C SER A 237 -27.37 -12.60 -21.45
N ALA A 238 -26.33 -12.82 -22.27
CA ALA A 238 -26.48 -13.16 -23.67
C ALA A 238 -27.19 -14.51 -23.86
N LEU A 239 -26.79 -15.53 -23.08
CA LEU A 239 -27.46 -16.83 -23.09
C LEU A 239 -28.94 -16.72 -22.71
N PHE A 240 -29.23 -15.97 -21.64
CA PHE A 240 -30.62 -15.72 -21.21
C PHE A 240 -31.42 -14.99 -22.29
N SER A 241 -30.84 -14.02 -22.98
CA SER A 241 -31.48 -13.33 -24.11
C SER A 241 -31.79 -14.27 -25.27
N VAL A 242 -30.91 -15.21 -25.58
CA VAL A 242 -31.16 -16.24 -26.63
C VAL A 242 -32.29 -17.15 -26.21
N LEU A 243 -32.38 -17.59 -24.96
CA LEU A 243 -33.45 -18.43 -24.46
C LEU A 243 -34.81 -17.69 -24.49
N LEU A 244 -34.85 -16.43 -24.11
CA LEU A 244 -36.05 -15.59 -24.23
C LEU A 244 -36.46 -15.43 -25.68
N PHE A 245 -35.52 -15.19 -26.59
CA PHE A 245 -35.81 -15.08 -28.01
C PHE A 245 -36.45 -16.37 -28.55
N LEU A 246 -35.88 -17.52 -28.23
CA LEU A 246 -36.45 -18.82 -28.63
C LEU A 246 -37.85 -19.07 -28.05
N HIS A 247 -38.09 -18.66 -26.79
CA HIS A 247 -39.38 -18.74 -26.16
C HIS A 247 -40.43 -17.87 -26.90
N VAL A 248 -40.09 -16.61 -27.15
CA VAL A 248 -40.98 -15.69 -27.89
C VAL A 248 -41.30 -16.22 -29.30
N LEU A 249 -40.27 -16.74 -29.99
CA LEU A 249 -40.42 -17.34 -31.32
C LEU A 249 -41.43 -18.53 -31.28
N PHE A 250 -41.30 -19.40 -30.27
CA PHE A 250 -42.17 -20.56 -30.07
C PHE A 250 -43.61 -20.15 -29.80
N GLU A 251 -43.87 -19.17 -28.91
CA GLU A 251 -45.19 -18.63 -28.62
C GLU A 251 -45.81 -17.94 -29.86
N THR A 252 -45.02 -17.20 -30.62
CA THR A 252 -45.49 -16.59 -31.88
C THR A 252 -45.90 -17.64 -32.91
N MET A 253 -45.18 -18.75 -33.03
CA MET A 253 -45.56 -19.85 -33.92
C MET A 253 -46.85 -20.57 -33.51
N ARG A 254 -47.22 -20.52 -32.21
CA ARG A 254 -48.48 -21.03 -31.68
C ARG A 254 -49.67 -20.10 -31.88
N GLY A 255 -49.44 -18.89 -32.35
CA GLY A 255 -50.47 -17.87 -32.53
C GLY A 255 -50.88 -17.16 -31.21
N GLU A 256 -50.17 -17.39 -30.12
CA GLU A 256 -50.39 -16.75 -28.84
C GLU A 256 -49.56 -15.46 -28.77
N THR A 257 -50.16 -14.32 -29.12
CA THR A 257 -49.50 -13.01 -28.98
C THR A 257 -49.63 -12.53 -27.53
N VAL A 258 -48.52 -12.46 -26.82
CA VAL A 258 -48.48 -11.94 -25.45
C VAL A 258 -48.48 -10.40 -25.50
N PRO A 259 -49.39 -9.72 -24.79
CA PRO A 259 -49.31 -8.26 -24.59
C PRO A 259 -48.08 -7.99 -23.72
N GLY A 260 -46.98 -7.47 -24.28
CA GLY A 260 -45.70 -7.53 -23.62
C GLY A 260 -44.83 -6.25 -23.67
N TRP A 261 -45.40 -5.05 -24.00
CA TRP A 261 -44.58 -3.83 -24.07
C TRP A 261 -43.93 -3.49 -22.73
N SER A 262 -44.61 -3.73 -21.60
CA SER A 262 -44.05 -3.51 -20.25
C SER A 262 -42.87 -4.42 -19.97
N THR A 263 -42.93 -5.69 -20.39
CA THR A 263 -41.81 -6.65 -20.26
C THR A 263 -40.61 -6.22 -21.10
N ILE A 264 -40.85 -5.70 -22.31
CA ILE A 264 -39.77 -5.19 -23.18
C ILE A 264 -39.07 -4.02 -22.52
N VAL A 265 -39.82 -3.05 -21.96
CA VAL A 265 -39.22 -1.88 -21.28
C VAL A 265 -38.42 -2.32 -20.07
N VAL A 266 -38.93 -3.24 -19.24
CA VAL A 266 -38.21 -3.76 -18.07
C VAL A 266 -36.92 -4.50 -18.49
N CYS A 267 -36.97 -5.36 -19.50
CA CYS A 267 -35.82 -6.08 -20.01
C CYS A 267 -34.78 -5.10 -20.59
N CYS A 268 -35.19 -4.13 -21.39
CA CYS A 268 -34.28 -3.11 -21.93
C CYS A 268 -33.61 -2.28 -20.82
N ALA A 269 -34.39 -1.87 -19.80
CA ALA A 269 -33.84 -1.11 -18.66
C ALA A 269 -32.83 -1.95 -17.84
N PHE A 270 -33.16 -3.22 -17.56
CA PHE A 270 -32.30 -4.14 -16.83
C PHE A 270 -31.01 -4.42 -17.56
N PHE A 271 -31.07 -4.83 -18.82
CA PHE A 271 -29.88 -5.12 -19.61
C PHE A 271 -29.06 -3.85 -19.92
N GLY A 272 -29.71 -2.71 -20.18
CA GLY A 272 -29.05 -1.43 -20.36
C GLY A 272 -28.31 -0.99 -19.09
N GLY A 273 -28.94 -1.13 -17.92
CA GLY A 273 -28.29 -0.84 -16.64
C GLY A 273 -27.07 -1.75 -16.37
N MET A 274 -27.23 -3.06 -16.62
CA MET A 274 -26.13 -4.03 -16.50
C MET A 274 -24.97 -3.71 -17.46
N GLN A 275 -25.27 -3.34 -18.70
CA GLN A 275 -24.26 -2.94 -19.69
C GLN A 275 -23.51 -1.69 -19.26
N MET A 276 -24.18 -0.68 -18.71
CA MET A 276 -23.55 0.52 -18.17
C MET A 276 -22.63 0.22 -16.99
N MET A 277 -23.02 -0.70 -16.11
CA MET A 277 -22.18 -1.17 -15.00
C MET A 277 -20.90 -1.84 -15.51
N MET A 278 -20.98 -2.70 -16.51
CA MET A 278 -19.81 -3.36 -17.12
C MET A 278 -18.88 -2.36 -17.80
N LEU A 279 -19.44 -1.37 -18.51
CA LEU A 279 -18.64 -0.28 -19.10
C LEU A 279 -17.95 0.54 -18.02
N GLY A 280 -18.59 0.78 -16.88
CA GLY A 280 -17.98 1.45 -15.74
C GLY A 280 -16.77 0.69 -15.19
N ILE A 281 -16.89 -0.63 -15.03
CA ILE A 281 -15.74 -1.48 -14.61
C ILE A 281 -14.61 -1.40 -15.64
N CYS A 282 -14.89 -1.53 -16.93
CA CYS A 282 -13.88 -1.38 -17.97
C CYS A 282 -13.23 0.01 -17.94
N GLY A 283 -14.03 1.07 -17.73
CA GLY A 283 -13.55 2.44 -17.60
C GLY A 283 -12.55 2.62 -16.47
N GLU A 284 -12.77 1.97 -15.32
CA GLU A 284 -11.85 2.01 -14.19
C GLU A 284 -10.48 1.38 -14.52
N TYR A 285 -10.46 0.23 -15.21
CA TYR A 285 -9.20 -0.37 -15.68
C TYR A 285 -8.49 0.48 -16.73
N ILE A 286 -9.24 1.09 -17.65
CA ILE A 286 -8.67 2.03 -18.65
C ILE A 286 -8.06 3.24 -17.95
N ALA A 287 -8.72 3.79 -16.93
CA ALA A 287 -8.20 4.92 -16.15
C ALA A 287 -6.86 4.57 -15.46
N ARG A 288 -6.74 3.36 -14.89
CA ARG A 288 -5.48 2.87 -14.30
C ARG A 288 -4.38 2.70 -15.34
N ILE A 289 -4.70 2.07 -16.49
CA ILE A 289 -3.75 1.96 -17.61
C ILE A 289 -3.28 3.34 -18.06
N LEU A 290 -4.18 4.31 -18.15
CA LEU A 290 -3.84 5.69 -18.53
C LEU A 290 -2.88 6.35 -17.52
N GLN A 291 -3.03 6.08 -16.22
CA GLN A 291 -2.11 6.57 -15.21
C GLN A 291 -0.71 5.98 -15.39
N GLU A 292 -0.61 4.66 -15.61
CA GLU A 292 0.67 3.98 -15.85
C GLU A 292 1.35 4.45 -17.15
N VAL A 293 0.60 4.56 -18.22
CA VAL A 293 1.14 4.99 -19.54
C VAL A 293 1.65 6.44 -19.52
N LYS A 294 1.08 7.31 -18.70
CA LYS A 294 1.59 8.68 -18.52
C LYS A 294 2.99 8.72 -17.94
N ASN A 295 3.43 7.69 -17.25
CA ASN A 295 4.76 7.54 -16.66
C ASN A 295 5.26 8.81 -15.92
N ARG A 296 4.37 9.44 -15.16
CA ARG A 296 4.71 10.64 -14.38
C ARG A 296 5.60 10.26 -13.20
N PRO A 297 6.50 11.14 -12.72
CA PRO A 297 7.27 10.89 -11.51
C PRO A 297 6.34 10.57 -10.34
N LEU A 298 6.68 9.53 -9.56
CA LEU A 298 5.90 9.15 -8.38
C LEU A 298 5.88 10.25 -7.32
N TYR A 299 7.01 10.94 -7.17
CA TYR A 299 7.20 12.06 -6.24
C TYR A 299 8.08 13.14 -6.88
N LEU A 300 8.03 14.33 -6.33
CA LEU A 300 8.94 15.43 -6.64
C LEU A 300 9.58 15.88 -5.33
N ILE A 301 10.91 15.95 -5.32
CA ILE A 301 11.69 16.41 -4.16
C ILE A 301 11.79 17.94 -4.24
N ALA A 302 11.37 18.63 -3.19
CA ALA A 302 11.54 20.07 -3.04
C ALA A 302 12.90 20.41 -2.42
N GLN A 303 13.39 19.57 -1.51
CA GLN A 303 14.69 19.76 -0.85
C GLN A 303 15.23 18.42 -0.40
N ASP A 304 16.54 18.20 -0.65
CA ASP A 304 17.27 17.02 -0.21
C ASP A 304 18.41 17.45 0.71
N ASN A 305 18.34 17.08 1.98
CA ASN A 305 19.34 17.41 3.00
C ASN A 305 20.22 16.23 3.38
N ARG A 306 20.35 15.24 2.51
CA ARG A 306 21.24 14.10 2.74
C ARG A 306 22.70 14.54 2.57
N GLN A 307 23.56 14.02 3.43
CA GLN A 307 25.00 14.24 3.31
C GLN A 307 25.52 13.50 2.06
N GLY A 308 26.12 14.24 1.14
CA GLY A 308 26.65 13.68 -0.11
C GLY A 308 25.64 13.54 -1.25
N ALA A 309 24.39 14.00 -1.08
CA ALA A 309 23.50 14.18 -2.22
C ALA A 309 24.18 15.11 -3.23
N ALA A 310 24.43 14.61 -4.44
CA ALA A 310 24.80 15.49 -5.53
C ALA A 310 23.72 16.56 -5.61
N LYS A 311 24.11 17.83 -5.64
CA LYS A 311 23.18 18.92 -5.93
C LYS A 311 22.69 18.66 -7.36
N GLU A 312 21.63 17.86 -7.50
CA GLU A 312 20.88 17.81 -8.74
C GLU A 312 20.30 19.20 -8.89
N GLU A 313 20.65 19.82 -10.01
CA GLU A 313 20.27 21.19 -10.36
C GLU A 313 18.79 21.39 -10.10
N GLU A 314 18.48 22.45 -9.34
CA GLU A 314 17.13 22.99 -9.18
C GLU A 314 16.52 23.17 -10.57
N VAL A 315 15.50 22.37 -10.91
CA VAL A 315 14.68 22.52 -12.10
C VAL A 315 13.48 23.40 -11.79
#